data_f22bbeacf3461b3475b319d9e7af34d6
#
_entry.id   f22bbeacf3461b3475b319d9e7af34d6
#
_cell.length_a   1.000
_cell.length_b   1.000
_cell.length_c   1.000
_cell.angle_alpha   90.00
_cell.angle_beta   90.00
_cell.angle_gamma   90.00
#
_symmetry.space_group_name_H-M   'P 1'
#
loop_
_entity.id
_entity.type
_entity.pdbx_description
1 polymer ?
#
loop_
_entity_poly.entity_id
_entity_poly.type
_entity_poly.pdbx_seq_one_letter_code
_entity_poly.pdbx_strand_id
1 'polypeptide(L)'
;MQIRSEGAAREWLHTCVENTPIFDMHTHLFAPCFGDLLRVSVDETITYHYLVEEAVLATGMAPAAYWALPKAQQAELIWKTLFIDRPPVSESCRTMLAMFRRDGLDINRKDLDYYRAYYAGLSQDRYVDTVFEREHITGVLMTNDPFQPDEARVWLDGSYRADERFLAALRIDELLGFAPAAVEQLMQWGYAVERMADGNPTPASLPEIRRFLNDWLTLTGAQYCAASLPVSFSLEDGSACARILTECVLPVCRERRLPVALMLGVTRNVHAAMRDAGDSLGKVDIHQLHRLFSEHRENLFLITTLVRENQHELTATARIFSNVLLFGCWWFLNNPVFMEEMTRMRYEMLGAKFVAQHSDANMLGHLVGKWARFKSVLERVLAAYYAELLSLGYHPDDERMREEIADLCGGYYHKFLARPYEP
;
A
#
# COMPACT_ATOMS: atom_id res chain seq x y z
N MET A 1 7.44 -33.46 0.22
CA MET A 1 7.83 -34.07 1.55
C MET A 1 6.69 -33.87 2.51
N GLN A 2 6.38 -34.84 3.39
CA GLN A 2 5.35 -34.63 4.42
C GLN A 2 6.00 -34.17 5.71
N ILE A 3 5.53 -33.05 6.26
CA ILE A 3 5.96 -32.54 7.55
C ILE A 3 5.24 -33.32 8.66
N ARG A 4 6.01 -33.98 9.55
CA ARG A 4 5.46 -34.92 10.53
C ARG A 4 5.63 -34.50 12.00
N SER A 5 6.27 -33.36 12.27
CA SER A 5 6.44 -32.83 13.63
C SER A 5 6.42 -31.32 13.66
N GLU A 6 6.01 -30.73 14.78
CA GLU A 6 6.00 -29.27 14.97
C GLU A 6 7.36 -28.62 14.81
N GLY A 7 8.43 -29.27 15.33
CA GLY A 7 9.80 -28.74 15.20
C GLY A 7 10.24 -28.65 13.75
N ALA A 8 10.04 -29.73 12.99
CA ALA A 8 10.32 -29.74 11.55
C ALA A 8 9.44 -28.74 10.78
N ALA A 9 8.18 -28.57 11.19
CA ALA A 9 7.28 -27.58 10.59
C ALA A 9 7.78 -26.15 10.78
N ARG A 10 8.23 -25.80 11.98
CA ARG A 10 8.73 -24.44 12.28
C ARG A 10 10.01 -24.11 11.52
N GLU A 11 10.98 -25.02 11.48
CA GLU A 11 12.23 -24.83 10.74
C GLU A 11 11.97 -24.71 9.22
N TRP A 12 11.10 -25.57 8.72
CA TRP A 12 10.69 -25.53 7.31
C TRP A 12 9.97 -24.22 6.99
N LEU A 13 9.00 -23.79 7.83
CA LEU A 13 8.26 -22.53 7.66
C LEU A 13 9.19 -21.33 7.63
N HIS A 14 10.12 -21.25 8.59
CA HIS A 14 11.09 -20.17 8.63
C HIS A 14 11.86 -20.08 7.31
N THR A 15 12.42 -21.20 6.85
CA THR A 15 13.16 -21.26 5.59
C THR A 15 12.26 -20.89 4.38
N CYS A 16 11.04 -21.40 4.36
CA CYS A 16 10.10 -21.17 3.27
C CYS A 16 9.68 -19.70 3.20
N VAL A 17 9.24 -19.12 4.31
CA VAL A 17 8.76 -17.74 4.38
C VAL A 17 9.88 -16.74 4.06
N GLU A 18 11.10 -16.95 4.58
CA GLU A 18 12.23 -16.04 4.29
C GLU A 18 12.59 -16.04 2.79
N ASN A 19 12.52 -17.18 2.11
CA ASN A 19 12.90 -17.30 0.70
C ASN A 19 11.72 -17.16 -0.28
N THR A 20 10.50 -16.92 0.21
CA THR A 20 9.34 -16.76 -0.68
C THR A 20 9.44 -15.47 -1.47
N PRO A 21 9.28 -15.52 -2.80
CA PRO A 21 9.19 -14.33 -3.64
C PRO A 21 8.05 -13.40 -3.20
N ILE A 22 8.31 -12.11 -3.21
CA ILE A 22 7.36 -11.07 -2.83
C ILE A 22 6.94 -10.30 -4.08
N PHE A 23 5.64 -10.14 -4.28
CA PHE A 23 5.07 -9.15 -5.17
C PHE A 23 4.30 -8.12 -4.35
N ASP A 24 4.83 -6.89 -4.24
CA ASP A 24 4.20 -5.83 -3.44
C ASP A 24 3.20 -5.05 -4.27
N MET A 25 1.94 -5.35 -4.07
CA MET A 25 0.87 -4.83 -4.92
C MET A 25 0.44 -3.39 -4.64
N HIS A 26 1.09 -2.69 -3.69
CA HIS A 26 0.82 -1.28 -3.46
C HIS A 26 1.98 -0.60 -2.74
N THR A 27 2.64 0.31 -3.44
CA THR A 27 3.74 1.14 -2.90
C THR A 27 3.64 2.56 -3.44
N HIS A 28 4.35 3.48 -2.80
CA HIS A 28 4.68 4.82 -3.29
C HIS A 28 6.15 4.92 -3.69
N LEU A 29 6.77 3.78 -4.01
CA LEU A 29 8.11 3.75 -4.59
C LEU A 29 8.04 4.13 -6.07
N PHE A 30 9.15 4.67 -6.55
CA PHE A 30 9.32 5.02 -7.95
C PHE A 30 10.48 4.23 -8.57
N ALA A 31 10.39 3.93 -9.86
CA ALA A 31 11.50 3.38 -10.62
C ALA A 31 12.67 4.38 -10.66
N PRO A 32 13.92 3.93 -10.80
CA PRO A 32 15.09 4.83 -10.83
C PRO A 32 15.01 5.98 -11.84
N CYS A 33 14.31 5.80 -12.96
CA CYS A 33 14.13 6.86 -13.95
C CYS A 33 13.30 8.08 -13.45
N PHE A 34 12.63 7.97 -12.32
CA PHE A 34 11.96 9.10 -11.66
C PHE A 34 12.93 9.98 -10.83
N GLY A 35 14.21 9.62 -10.76
CA GLY A 35 15.24 10.42 -10.10
C GLY A 35 14.96 10.65 -8.62
N ASP A 36 14.87 11.91 -8.20
CA ASP A 36 14.73 12.30 -6.79
C ASP A 36 13.41 11.82 -6.13
N LEU A 37 12.43 11.37 -6.90
CA LEU A 37 11.23 10.75 -6.34
C LEU A 37 11.53 9.38 -5.72
N LEU A 38 12.57 8.68 -6.19
CA LEU A 38 13.10 7.49 -5.52
C LEU A 38 14.02 7.90 -4.36
N ARG A 39 13.47 8.03 -3.18
CA ARG A 39 14.17 8.50 -1.99
C ARG A 39 15.02 7.42 -1.34
N VAL A 40 16.28 7.75 -1.04
CA VAL A 40 17.24 6.84 -0.38
C VAL A 40 17.83 7.46 0.90
N SER A 41 17.57 8.72 1.18
CA SER A 41 18.12 9.44 2.34
C SER A 41 17.55 8.94 3.67
N VAL A 42 18.42 8.75 4.66
CA VAL A 42 18.01 8.39 6.03
C VAL A 42 17.20 9.50 6.69
N ASP A 43 17.51 10.77 6.43
CA ASP A 43 16.78 11.90 6.99
C ASP A 43 15.34 11.93 6.48
N GLU A 44 15.12 11.61 5.21
CA GLU A 44 13.76 11.49 4.65
C GLU A 44 13.00 10.32 5.24
N THR A 45 13.68 9.17 5.44
CA THR A 45 13.07 7.99 6.05
C THR A 45 12.66 8.25 7.50
N ILE A 46 13.51 8.91 8.30
CA ILE A 46 13.22 9.24 9.69
C ILE A 46 12.13 10.31 9.80
N THR A 47 12.09 11.28 8.88
CA THR A 47 11.07 12.34 8.88
C THR A 47 9.78 11.97 8.16
N TYR A 48 9.55 10.69 7.94
CA TYR A 48 8.26 10.21 7.45
C TYR A 48 7.18 10.40 8.52
N HIS A 49 5.96 10.68 8.10
CA HIS A 49 4.90 11.18 8.99
C HIS A 49 4.64 10.31 10.23
N TYR A 50 4.79 9.00 10.16
CA TYR A 50 4.61 8.11 11.34
C TYR A 50 5.55 8.44 12.50
N LEU A 51 6.83 8.67 12.22
CA LEU A 51 7.81 9.05 13.24
C LEU A 51 7.66 10.51 13.69
N VAL A 52 7.16 11.37 12.80
CA VAL A 52 6.81 12.76 13.14
C VAL A 52 5.69 12.80 14.19
N GLU A 53 4.61 12.03 13.98
CA GLU A 53 3.52 11.90 14.95
C GLU A 53 4.04 11.52 16.33
N GLU A 54 4.85 10.47 16.39
CA GLU A 54 5.42 9.97 17.64
C GLU A 54 6.35 10.97 18.33
N ALA A 55 7.21 11.65 17.56
CA ALA A 55 8.16 12.61 18.11
C ALA A 55 7.46 13.86 18.64
N VAL A 56 6.50 14.39 17.89
CA VAL A 56 5.70 15.54 18.34
C VAL A 56 4.90 15.21 19.60
N LEU A 57 4.27 14.02 19.62
CA LEU A 57 3.57 13.53 20.82
C LEU A 57 4.53 13.37 22.02
N ALA A 58 5.72 12.80 21.80
CA ALA A 58 6.67 12.53 22.87
C ALA A 58 7.31 13.79 23.44
N THR A 59 7.54 14.80 22.62
CA THR A 59 8.16 16.08 23.04
C THR A 59 7.16 17.11 23.53
N GLY A 60 5.89 16.99 23.15
CA GLY A 60 4.88 18.04 23.35
C GLY A 60 5.17 19.32 22.55
N MET A 61 6.05 19.26 21.57
CA MET A 61 6.41 20.41 20.72
C MET A 61 5.19 20.82 19.88
N ALA A 62 5.00 22.15 19.74
CA ALA A 62 3.99 22.67 18.84
C ALA A 62 4.32 22.28 17.38
N PRO A 63 3.36 21.79 16.58
CA PRO A 63 3.61 21.40 15.20
C PRO A 63 4.31 22.47 14.37
N ALA A 64 3.91 23.73 14.50
CA ALA A 64 4.54 24.86 13.79
C ALA A 64 6.04 25.00 14.11
N ALA A 65 6.44 24.74 15.36
CA ALA A 65 7.85 24.78 15.76
C ALA A 65 8.65 23.62 15.15
N TYR A 66 8.04 22.42 15.06
CA TYR A 66 8.65 21.28 14.37
C TYR A 66 8.85 21.56 12.88
N TRP A 67 7.83 22.05 12.19
CA TRP A 67 7.89 22.33 10.75
C TRP A 67 8.79 23.51 10.39
N ALA A 68 9.14 24.37 11.34
CA ALA A 68 10.11 25.46 11.15
C ALA A 68 11.56 24.97 11.16
N LEU A 69 11.82 23.74 11.65
CA LEU A 69 13.17 23.17 11.65
C LEU A 69 13.60 22.75 10.25
N PRO A 70 14.89 22.96 9.88
CA PRO A 70 15.47 22.32 8.71
C PRO A 70 15.34 20.78 8.77
N LYS A 71 15.25 20.12 7.62
CA LYS A 71 15.05 18.65 7.51
C LYS A 71 16.04 17.86 8.39
N ALA A 72 17.31 18.17 8.34
CA ALA A 72 18.33 17.50 9.15
C ALA A 72 18.08 17.64 10.66
N GLN A 73 17.61 18.82 11.12
CA GLN A 73 17.26 19.02 12.53
C GLN A 73 15.96 18.32 12.92
N GLN A 74 15.00 18.21 12.01
CA GLN A 74 13.82 17.36 12.21
C GLN A 74 14.24 15.90 12.42
N ALA A 75 15.13 15.38 11.59
CA ALA A 75 15.66 14.01 11.70
C ALA A 75 16.42 13.80 13.03
N GLU A 76 17.26 14.75 13.43
CA GLU A 76 17.98 14.70 14.71
C GLU A 76 17.05 14.73 15.92
N LEU A 77 16.01 15.56 15.88
CA LEU A 77 14.99 15.61 16.93
C LEU A 77 14.29 14.26 17.08
N ILE A 78 13.86 13.69 15.98
CA ILE A 78 13.20 12.37 15.97
C ILE A 78 14.16 11.30 16.46
N TRP A 79 15.39 11.27 15.93
CA TRP A 79 16.41 10.30 16.33
C TRP A 79 16.68 10.35 17.82
N LYS A 80 16.97 11.55 18.35
CA LYS A 80 17.18 11.74 19.76
C LYS A 80 15.99 11.28 20.59
N THR A 81 14.80 11.74 20.25
CA THR A 81 13.58 11.48 21.04
C THR A 81 13.16 10.01 21.02
N LEU A 82 13.21 9.34 19.85
CA LEU A 82 12.62 8.02 19.66
C LEU A 82 13.63 6.87 19.74
N PHE A 83 14.94 7.13 19.56
CA PHE A 83 15.97 6.08 19.50
C PHE A 83 17.06 6.22 20.57
N ILE A 84 17.22 7.40 21.17
CA ILE A 84 18.23 7.66 22.21
C ILE A 84 17.60 7.77 23.58
N ASP A 85 16.62 8.67 23.74
CA ASP A 85 16.05 9.02 25.05
C ASP A 85 15.07 7.95 25.55
N ARG A 86 14.61 7.05 24.68
CA ARG A 86 13.71 5.93 25.03
C ARG A 86 13.95 4.70 24.16
N PRO A 87 13.49 3.49 24.58
CA PRO A 87 13.53 2.31 23.72
C PRO A 87 12.65 2.51 22.47
N PRO A 88 13.14 2.19 21.26
CA PRO A 88 12.42 2.33 19.99
C PRO A 88 11.42 1.18 19.76
N VAL A 89 10.35 1.14 20.54
CA VAL A 89 9.40 0.00 20.60
C VAL A 89 8.25 0.09 19.61
N SER A 90 7.99 1.28 19.04
CA SER A 90 6.90 1.47 18.09
C SER A 90 7.12 0.67 16.81
N GLU A 91 6.05 0.53 16.04
CA GLU A 91 6.10 -0.10 14.73
C GLU A 91 7.11 0.59 13.81
N SER A 92 7.00 1.90 13.70
CA SER A 92 7.82 2.70 12.79
C SER A 92 9.29 2.71 13.21
N CYS A 93 9.58 2.82 14.51
CA CYS A 93 10.95 2.70 15.02
C CYS A 93 11.56 1.33 14.72
N ARG A 94 10.81 0.24 14.93
CA ARG A 94 11.30 -1.11 14.63
C ARG A 94 11.47 -1.37 13.15
N THR A 95 10.66 -0.72 12.29
CA THR A 95 10.85 -0.74 10.84
C THR A 95 12.20 -0.15 10.46
N MET A 96 12.58 1.01 11.04
CA MET A 96 13.89 1.62 10.84
C MET A 96 15.03 0.70 11.29
N LEU A 97 14.92 0.10 12.47
CA LEU A 97 15.94 -0.83 12.98
C LEU A 97 16.06 -2.09 12.10
N ALA A 98 14.94 -2.61 11.59
CA ALA A 98 14.95 -3.75 10.69
C ALA A 98 15.65 -3.40 9.36
N MET A 99 15.38 -2.23 8.79
CA MET A 99 16.07 -1.71 7.62
C MET A 99 17.58 -1.65 7.86
N PHE A 100 18.03 -0.95 8.90
CA PHE A 100 19.45 -0.83 9.21
C PHE A 100 20.14 -2.18 9.39
N ARG A 101 19.49 -3.11 10.08
CA ARG A 101 20.01 -4.47 10.28
C ARG A 101 20.14 -5.24 8.96
N ARG A 102 19.15 -5.14 8.08
CA ARG A 102 19.16 -5.79 6.75
C ARG A 102 20.26 -5.19 5.86
N ASP A 103 20.52 -3.89 6.00
CA ASP A 103 21.63 -3.22 5.30
C ASP A 103 23.01 -3.49 5.94
N GLY A 104 23.09 -4.34 6.96
CA GLY A 104 24.33 -4.74 7.63
C GLY A 104 24.90 -3.70 8.59
N LEU A 105 24.09 -2.72 8.99
CA LEU A 105 24.50 -1.65 9.89
C LEU A 105 24.35 -2.05 11.36
N ASP A 106 25.22 -1.52 12.20
CA ASP A 106 25.13 -1.68 13.66
C ASP A 106 23.98 -0.85 14.24
N ILE A 107 22.87 -1.51 14.58
CA ILE A 107 21.66 -0.88 15.10
C ILE A 107 21.83 -0.29 16.52
N ASN A 108 22.95 -0.52 17.20
CA ASN A 108 23.24 0.03 18.52
C ASN A 108 24.00 1.37 18.45
N ARG A 109 24.39 1.80 17.27
CA ARG A 109 25.01 3.12 17.09
C ARG A 109 24.01 4.21 17.44
N LYS A 110 24.49 5.19 18.21
CA LYS A 110 23.69 6.35 18.64
C LYS A 110 23.89 7.59 17.79
N ASP A 111 24.89 7.54 16.95
CA ASP A 111 25.30 8.58 16.03
C ASP A 111 24.50 8.48 14.72
N LEU A 112 23.65 9.45 14.44
CA LEU A 112 22.84 9.49 13.21
C LEU A 112 23.72 9.66 11.96
N ASP A 113 24.86 10.34 12.08
CA ASP A 113 25.78 10.58 10.97
C ASP A 113 26.43 9.29 10.45
N TYR A 114 26.53 8.25 11.30
CA TYR A 114 26.93 6.92 10.86
C TYR A 114 25.99 6.37 9.78
N TYR A 115 24.68 6.49 9.97
CA TYR A 115 23.68 6.04 9.00
C TYR A 115 23.61 6.99 7.80
N ARG A 116 23.71 8.31 8.01
CA ARG A 116 23.77 9.31 6.93
C ARG A 116 24.90 9.02 5.96
N ALA A 117 26.11 8.74 6.49
CA ALA A 117 27.29 8.43 5.67
C ALA A 117 27.09 7.17 4.80
N TYR A 118 26.46 6.14 5.36
CA TYR A 118 26.17 4.93 4.59
C TYR A 118 25.23 5.21 3.42
N TYR A 119 24.06 5.80 3.67
CA TYR A 119 23.06 6.04 2.62
C TYR A 119 23.51 7.09 1.60
N ALA A 120 24.29 8.10 2.01
CA ALA A 120 24.87 9.07 1.08
C ALA A 120 25.89 8.46 0.11
N GLY A 121 26.49 7.34 0.47
CA GLY A 121 27.44 6.60 -0.39
C GLY A 121 26.77 5.62 -1.37
N LEU A 122 25.45 5.45 -1.32
CA LEU A 122 24.76 4.49 -2.16
C LEU A 122 24.44 5.07 -3.56
N SER A 123 24.61 4.25 -4.59
CA SER A 123 23.97 4.47 -5.88
C SER A 123 22.52 3.98 -5.80
N GLN A 124 21.56 4.80 -6.20
CA GLN A 124 20.13 4.45 -6.20
C GLN A 124 19.86 3.14 -6.95
N ASP A 125 20.36 3.00 -8.19
CA ASP A 125 20.16 1.80 -9.00
C ASP A 125 20.70 0.55 -8.32
N ARG A 126 21.95 0.62 -7.82
CA ARG A 126 22.57 -0.51 -7.11
C ARG A 126 21.85 -0.86 -5.82
N TYR A 127 21.32 0.14 -5.13
CA TYR A 127 20.56 -0.12 -3.91
C TYR A 127 19.23 -0.80 -4.20
N VAL A 128 18.53 -0.40 -5.28
CA VAL A 128 17.35 -1.11 -5.79
C VAL A 128 17.69 -2.56 -6.08
N ASP A 129 18.74 -2.82 -6.89
CA ASP A 129 19.16 -4.18 -7.26
C ASP A 129 19.44 -5.01 -6.00
N THR A 130 20.21 -4.47 -5.07
CA THR A 130 20.58 -5.14 -3.81
C THR A 130 19.35 -5.48 -2.96
N VAL A 131 18.41 -4.53 -2.83
CA VAL A 131 17.19 -4.73 -2.02
C VAL A 131 16.28 -5.77 -2.66
N PHE A 132 16.03 -5.68 -3.97
CA PHE A 132 15.14 -6.59 -4.66
C PHE A 132 15.68 -8.03 -4.65
N GLU A 133 16.97 -8.22 -4.91
CA GLU A 133 17.60 -9.54 -4.86
C GLU A 133 17.58 -10.11 -3.43
N ARG A 134 18.05 -9.35 -2.44
CA ARG A 134 18.19 -9.80 -1.05
C ARG A 134 16.84 -10.13 -0.39
N GLU A 135 15.82 -9.34 -0.64
CA GLU A 135 14.49 -9.53 -0.03
C GLU A 135 13.57 -10.40 -0.90
N HIS A 136 14.07 -10.94 -2.02
CA HIS A 136 13.31 -11.74 -2.99
C HIS A 136 12.10 -11.00 -3.57
N ILE A 137 12.22 -9.70 -3.84
CA ILE A 137 11.14 -8.90 -4.40
C ILE A 137 11.11 -9.08 -5.91
N THR A 138 10.02 -9.63 -6.42
CA THR A 138 9.83 -9.86 -7.86
C THR A 138 9.25 -8.66 -8.59
N GLY A 139 8.54 -7.80 -7.87
CA GLY A 139 7.97 -6.58 -8.40
C GLY A 139 7.22 -5.78 -7.35
N VAL A 140 7.05 -4.49 -7.65
CA VAL A 140 6.25 -3.55 -6.88
C VAL A 140 5.30 -2.80 -7.80
N LEU A 141 4.12 -2.45 -7.29
CA LEU A 141 3.19 -1.55 -7.96
C LEU A 141 3.39 -0.13 -7.42
N MET A 142 3.87 0.75 -8.30
CA MET A 142 4.00 2.19 -8.05
C MET A 142 2.63 2.84 -8.13
N THR A 143 2.23 3.60 -7.11
CA THR A 143 1.01 4.41 -7.19
C THR A 143 1.33 5.74 -7.82
N ASN A 144 1.06 5.86 -9.13
CA ASN A 144 1.36 7.06 -9.91
C ASN A 144 0.15 8.00 -9.98
N ASP A 145 0.35 9.23 -9.55
CA ASP A 145 -0.68 10.28 -9.55
C ASP A 145 -0.45 11.27 -10.71
N PRO A 146 -1.33 11.27 -11.73
CA PRO A 146 -1.23 12.21 -12.84
C PRO A 146 -1.25 13.67 -12.42
N PHE A 147 -1.92 13.98 -11.30
CA PHE A 147 -2.07 15.35 -10.82
C PHE A 147 -0.87 15.85 -10.00
N GLN A 148 0.14 15.00 -9.78
CA GLN A 148 1.42 15.41 -9.19
C GLN A 148 2.39 15.81 -10.31
N PRO A 149 2.79 17.09 -10.42
CA PRO A 149 3.55 17.59 -11.58
C PRO A 149 4.86 16.86 -11.83
N ASP A 150 5.59 16.49 -10.77
CA ASP A 150 6.89 15.81 -10.91
C ASP A 150 6.72 14.37 -11.43
N GLU A 151 5.67 13.68 -11.03
CA GLU A 151 5.34 12.35 -11.54
C GLU A 151 4.84 12.41 -12.99
N ALA A 152 3.86 13.28 -13.24
CA ALA A 152 3.28 13.46 -14.57
C ALA A 152 4.34 13.82 -15.61
N ARG A 153 5.32 14.65 -15.25
CA ARG A 153 6.40 15.08 -16.15
C ARG A 153 7.16 13.88 -16.71
N VAL A 154 7.54 12.91 -15.89
CA VAL A 154 8.32 11.74 -16.31
C VAL A 154 7.59 10.92 -17.38
N TRP A 155 6.27 10.80 -17.25
CA TRP A 155 5.43 10.12 -18.23
C TRP A 155 5.23 10.93 -19.53
N LEU A 156 4.98 12.23 -19.38
CA LEU A 156 4.59 13.09 -20.51
C LEU A 156 5.77 13.55 -21.36
N ASP A 157 6.96 13.73 -20.78
CA ASP A 157 8.16 14.17 -21.52
C ASP A 157 8.95 13.01 -22.18
N GLY A 158 8.48 11.76 -21.97
CA GLY A 158 9.11 10.57 -22.52
C GLY A 158 10.41 10.16 -21.82
N SER A 159 10.69 10.67 -20.61
CA SER A 159 11.85 10.27 -19.82
C SER A 159 11.66 8.94 -19.08
N TYR A 160 10.43 8.44 -19.00
CA TYR A 160 10.16 7.12 -18.43
C TYR A 160 10.97 6.02 -19.14
N ARG A 161 11.56 5.14 -18.34
CA ARG A 161 12.25 3.93 -18.80
C ARG A 161 11.64 2.75 -18.07
N ALA A 162 11.14 1.79 -18.85
CA ALA A 162 10.52 0.59 -18.31
C ALA A 162 11.54 -0.21 -17.49
N ASP A 163 11.11 -0.60 -16.30
CA ASP A 163 11.78 -1.58 -15.45
C ASP A 163 10.71 -2.59 -15.04
N GLU A 164 10.89 -3.86 -15.41
CA GLU A 164 9.91 -4.92 -15.19
C GLU A 164 9.56 -5.12 -13.70
N ARG A 165 10.41 -4.64 -12.81
CA ARG A 165 10.20 -4.69 -11.37
C ARG A 165 9.24 -3.63 -10.85
N PHE A 166 9.04 -2.55 -11.61
CA PHE A 166 8.21 -1.39 -11.23
C PHE A 166 7.04 -1.26 -12.19
N LEU A 167 5.89 -1.77 -11.77
CA LEU A 167 4.66 -1.67 -12.52
C LEU A 167 3.85 -0.46 -12.04
N ALA A 168 3.08 0.16 -12.92
CA ALA A 168 2.27 1.32 -12.57
C ALA A 168 0.88 0.92 -12.05
N ALA A 169 0.36 1.72 -11.12
CA ALA A 169 -1.07 1.82 -10.80
C ALA A 169 -1.48 3.29 -10.95
N LEU A 170 -2.63 3.55 -11.55
CA LEU A 170 -3.12 4.90 -11.80
C LEU A 170 -3.90 5.40 -10.59
N ARG A 171 -3.37 6.38 -9.86
CA ARG A 171 -4.06 7.03 -8.76
C ARG A 171 -5.05 8.06 -9.28
N ILE A 172 -6.29 8.00 -8.78
CA ILE A 172 -7.40 8.82 -9.30
C ILE A 172 -8.15 9.60 -8.21
N ASP A 173 -7.55 9.81 -7.04
CA ASP A 173 -8.20 10.55 -5.94
C ASP A 173 -8.62 11.96 -6.36
N GLU A 174 -7.72 12.71 -6.99
CA GLU A 174 -7.99 14.07 -7.48
C GLU A 174 -9.08 14.10 -8.56
N LEU A 175 -9.09 13.08 -9.43
CA LEU A 175 -10.14 12.93 -10.44
C LEU A 175 -11.51 12.70 -9.79
N LEU A 176 -11.59 11.81 -8.79
CA LEU A 176 -12.83 11.51 -8.08
C LEU A 176 -13.34 12.71 -7.27
N GLY A 177 -12.42 13.47 -6.67
CA GLY A 177 -12.74 14.70 -5.96
C GLY A 177 -13.27 15.80 -6.87
N PHE A 178 -12.88 15.78 -8.14
CA PHE A 178 -13.25 16.75 -9.18
C PHE A 178 -13.16 18.21 -8.70
N ALA A 179 -12.12 18.49 -7.90
CA ALA A 179 -11.84 19.82 -7.36
C ALA A 179 -11.48 20.81 -8.48
N PRO A 180 -11.65 22.13 -8.30
CA PRO A 180 -11.33 23.12 -9.32
C PRO A 180 -9.92 22.98 -9.92
N ALA A 181 -8.92 22.67 -9.10
CA ALA A 181 -7.55 22.48 -9.55
C ALA A 181 -7.40 21.25 -10.48
N ALA A 182 -8.08 20.13 -10.18
CA ALA A 182 -8.08 18.96 -11.04
C ALA A 182 -8.77 19.23 -12.37
N VAL A 183 -9.89 19.96 -12.36
CA VAL A 183 -10.60 20.38 -13.58
C VAL A 183 -9.72 21.29 -14.44
N GLU A 184 -9.07 22.28 -13.84
CA GLU A 184 -8.13 23.16 -14.54
C GLU A 184 -6.98 22.37 -15.18
N GLN A 185 -6.41 21.42 -14.48
CA GLN A 185 -5.34 20.57 -15.00
C GLN A 185 -5.82 19.70 -16.18
N LEU A 186 -7.02 19.11 -16.08
CA LEU A 186 -7.62 18.36 -17.20
C LEU A 186 -7.81 19.26 -18.43
N MET A 187 -8.30 20.49 -18.25
CA MET A 187 -8.46 21.45 -19.33
C MET A 187 -7.10 21.85 -19.97
N GLN A 188 -6.05 22.03 -19.15
CA GLN A 188 -4.70 22.30 -19.64
C GLN A 188 -4.15 21.16 -20.50
N TRP A 189 -4.52 19.91 -20.20
CA TRP A 189 -4.18 18.74 -21.01
C TRP A 189 -5.11 18.53 -22.21
N GLY A 190 -6.06 19.44 -22.46
CA GLY A 190 -6.94 19.41 -23.63
C GLY A 190 -8.17 18.53 -23.49
N TYR A 191 -8.59 18.20 -22.25
CA TYR A 191 -9.88 17.56 -22.00
C TYR A 191 -10.97 18.60 -21.80
N ALA A 192 -12.08 18.50 -22.56
CA ALA A 192 -13.20 19.44 -22.49
C ALA A 192 -14.10 19.10 -21.29
N VAL A 193 -13.65 19.41 -20.11
CA VAL A 193 -14.39 19.15 -18.85
C VAL A 193 -14.90 20.45 -18.23
N GLU A 194 -16.06 20.38 -17.61
CA GLU A 194 -16.71 21.49 -16.92
C GLU A 194 -17.32 21.02 -15.61
N ARG A 195 -17.16 21.82 -14.56
CA ARG A 195 -17.68 21.56 -13.22
C ARG A 195 -18.93 22.40 -12.97
N MET A 196 -20.02 21.74 -12.57
CA MET A 196 -21.27 22.40 -12.19
C MET A 196 -21.16 23.09 -10.81
N ALA A 197 -22.14 23.93 -10.48
CA ALA A 197 -22.18 24.65 -9.19
C ALA A 197 -22.26 23.71 -7.97
N ASP A 198 -22.83 22.52 -8.14
CA ASP A 198 -22.93 21.48 -7.11
C ASP A 198 -21.64 20.64 -6.96
N GLY A 199 -20.63 20.93 -7.76
CA GLY A 199 -19.35 20.24 -7.75
C GLY A 199 -19.23 19.05 -8.70
N ASN A 200 -20.31 18.67 -9.36
CA ASN A 200 -20.35 17.53 -10.27
C ASN A 200 -19.80 17.86 -11.66
N PRO A 201 -19.31 16.87 -12.42
CA PRO A 201 -19.06 17.02 -13.85
C PRO A 201 -20.37 17.20 -14.62
N THR A 202 -20.36 18.05 -15.66
CA THR A 202 -21.47 18.09 -16.61
C THR A 202 -21.61 16.76 -17.34
N PRO A 203 -22.78 16.43 -17.89
CA PRO A 203 -22.93 15.23 -18.72
C PRO A 203 -21.98 15.17 -19.90
N ALA A 204 -21.62 16.33 -20.49
CA ALA A 204 -20.65 16.43 -21.59
C ALA A 204 -19.20 16.15 -21.15
N SER A 205 -18.88 16.32 -19.86
CA SER A 205 -17.55 16.04 -19.31
C SER A 205 -17.30 14.54 -19.12
N LEU A 206 -18.31 13.69 -18.95
CA LEU A 206 -18.14 12.29 -18.67
C LEU A 206 -17.37 11.51 -19.77
N PRO A 207 -17.65 11.70 -21.05
CA PRO A 207 -16.83 11.10 -22.12
C PRO A 207 -15.38 11.55 -22.09
N GLU A 208 -15.12 12.82 -21.75
CA GLU A 208 -13.77 13.37 -21.65
C GLU A 208 -12.99 12.81 -20.45
N ILE A 209 -13.66 12.59 -19.31
CA ILE A 209 -13.09 11.89 -18.15
C ILE A 209 -12.73 10.45 -18.52
N ARG A 210 -13.59 9.74 -19.27
CA ARG A 210 -13.27 8.40 -19.77
C ARG A 210 -12.10 8.44 -20.78
N ARG A 211 -11.99 9.45 -21.61
CA ARG A 211 -10.85 9.65 -22.52
C ARG A 211 -9.57 9.85 -21.72
N PHE A 212 -9.58 10.71 -20.72
CA PHE A 212 -8.45 10.90 -19.79
C PHE A 212 -7.99 9.59 -19.17
N LEU A 213 -8.89 8.81 -18.60
CA LEU A 213 -8.57 7.51 -18.01
C LEU A 213 -7.93 6.57 -19.04
N ASN A 214 -8.49 6.49 -20.24
CA ASN A 214 -7.96 5.65 -21.31
C ASN A 214 -6.57 6.07 -21.76
N ASP A 215 -6.34 7.38 -21.91
CA ASP A 215 -5.05 7.94 -22.34
C ASP A 215 -3.97 7.62 -21.29
N TRP A 216 -4.25 7.89 -20.00
CA TRP A 216 -3.30 7.64 -18.93
C TRP A 216 -3.07 6.15 -18.64
N LEU A 217 -4.09 5.33 -18.70
CA LEU A 217 -3.93 3.87 -18.58
C LEU A 217 -3.08 3.30 -19.72
N THR A 218 -3.20 3.87 -20.92
CA THR A 218 -2.37 3.47 -22.07
C THR A 218 -0.93 3.97 -21.92
N LEU A 219 -0.76 5.23 -21.51
CA LEU A 219 0.55 5.85 -21.32
C LEU A 219 1.39 5.14 -20.26
N THR A 220 0.77 4.83 -19.12
CA THR A 220 1.48 4.24 -17.97
C THR A 220 1.53 2.72 -17.99
N GLY A 221 0.67 2.06 -18.75
CA GLY A 221 0.49 0.60 -18.68
C GLY A 221 -0.02 0.13 -17.31
N ALA A 222 -0.75 0.99 -16.60
CA ALA A 222 -1.18 0.73 -15.23
C ALA A 222 -1.99 -0.54 -15.09
N GLN A 223 -1.71 -1.29 -14.00
CA GLN A 223 -2.30 -2.58 -13.70
C GLN A 223 -3.66 -2.47 -13.00
N TYR A 224 -3.97 -1.32 -12.42
CA TYR A 224 -5.26 -0.99 -11.79
C TYR A 224 -5.42 0.53 -11.64
N CYS A 225 -6.66 0.99 -11.42
CA CYS A 225 -6.95 2.33 -10.91
C CYS A 225 -7.05 2.27 -9.38
N ALA A 226 -6.46 3.24 -8.67
CA ALA A 226 -6.46 3.30 -7.20
C ALA A 226 -7.07 4.60 -6.69
N ALA A 227 -7.94 4.50 -5.68
CA ALA A 227 -8.49 5.64 -4.97
C ALA A 227 -8.72 5.36 -3.49
N SER A 228 -8.54 6.39 -2.67
CA SER A 228 -9.05 6.43 -1.31
C SER A 228 -10.47 6.99 -1.31
N LEU A 229 -11.46 6.17 -0.92
CA LEU A 229 -12.82 6.65 -0.80
C LEU A 229 -13.01 7.43 0.50
N PRO A 230 -13.74 8.55 0.48
CA PRO A 230 -14.08 9.28 1.71
C PRO A 230 -14.91 8.38 2.66
N VAL A 231 -14.76 8.60 3.96
CA VAL A 231 -15.48 7.84 5.00
C VAL A 231 -17.00 7.93 4.83
N SER A 232 -17.47 9.08 4.32
CA SER A 232 -18.88 9.36 4.04
C SER A 232 -19.35 8.87 2.67
N PHE A 233 -18.52 8.14 1.92
CA PHE A 233 -18.87 7.68 0.56
C PHE A 233 -20.19 6.94 0.54
N SER A 234 -21.07 7.33 -0.36
CA SER A 234 -22.32 6.65 -0.69
C SER A 234 -22.57 6.67 -2.18
N LEU A 235 -23.07 5.58 -2.73
CA LEU A 235 -23.45 5.50 -4.14
C LEU A 235 -24.62 6.42 -4.50
N GLU A 236 -25.42 6.83 -3.51
CA GLU A 236 -26.65 7.60 -3.67
C GLU A 236 -26.49 9.08 -3.31
N ASP A 237 -25.30 9.52 -2.88
CA ASP A 237 -25.09 10.90 -2.41
C ASP A 237 -25.07 11.92 -3.57
N GLY A 238 -25.06 11.45 -4.81
CA GLY A 238 -25.00 12.29 -6.00
C GLY A 238 -23.71 13.10 -6.14
N SER A 239 -22.67 12.74 -5.40
CA SER A 239 -21.36 13.40 -5.43
C SER A 239 -20.61 13.14 -6.73
N ALA A 240 -19.66 14.03 -7.05
CA ALA A 240 -18.73 13.81 -8.16
C ALA A 240 -17.99 12.49 -8.01
N CYS A 241 -17.61 12.11 -6.80
CA CYS A 241 -16.94 10.85 -6.52
C CYS A 241 -17.79 9.65 -6.95
N ALA A 242 -19.04 9.56 -6.50
CA ALA A 242 -19.95 8.47 -6.87
C ALA A 242 -20.20 8.41 -8.38
N ARG A 243 -20.48 9.58 -9.00
CA ARG A 243 -20.73 9.65 -10.44
C ARG A 243 -19.52 9.27 -11.29
N ILE A 244 -18.34 9.84 -11.00
CA ILE A 244 -17.13 9.53 -11.78
C ILE A 244 -16.73 8.07 -11.59
N LEU A 245 -16.84 7.55 -10.36
CA LEU A 245 -16.56 6.14 -10.09
C LEU A 245 -17.47 5.23 -10.94
N THR A 246 -18.79 5.44 -10.86
CA THR A 246 -19.77 4.54 -11.50
C THR A 246 -19.92 4.77 -12.99
N GLU A 247 -19.88 6.02 -13.45
CA GLU A 247 -20.12 6.35 -14.85
C GLU A 247 -18.83 6.43 -15.71
N CYS A 248 -17.64 6.54 -15.09
CA CYS A 248 -16.39 6.64 -15.84
C CYS A 248 -15.39 5.53 -15.50
N VAL A 249 -15.00 5.41 -14.22
CA VAL A 249 -13.92 4.50 -13.81
C VAL A 249 -14.31 3.05 -14.01
N LEU A 250 -15.46 2.62 -13.47
CA LEU A 250 -15.90 1.23 -13.56
C LEU A 250 -16.12 0.76 -15.01
N PRO A 251 -16.76 1.53 -15.90
CA PRO A 251 -16.87 1.17 -17.30
C PRO A 251 -15.50 1.01 -17.99
N VAL A 252 -14.59 1.97 -17.83
CA VAL A 252 -13.26 1.91 -18.45
C VAL A 252 -12.45 0.73 -17.91
N CYS A 253 -12.46 0.51 -16.59
CA CYS A 253 -11.75 -0.62 -15.98
C CYS A 253 -12.31 -1.96 -16.45
N ARG A 254 -13.63 -2.08 -16.57
CA ARG A 254 -14.29 -3.29 -17.11
C ARG A 254 -13.87 -3.57 -18.56
N GLU A 255 -13.94 -2.55 -19.42
CA GLU A 255 -13.56 -2.67 -20.83
C GLU A 255 -12.11 -3.10 -21.02
N ARG A 256 -11.22 -2.61 -20.14
CA ARG A 256 -9.79 -2.93 -20.15
C ARG A 256 -9.43 -4.17 -19.32
N ARG A 257 -10.38 -4.77 -18.62
CA ARG A 257 -10.17 -5.88 -17.68
C ARG A 257 -9.17 -5.55 -16.58
N LEU A 258 -9.23 -4.32 -16.08
CA LEU A 258 -8.40 -3.83 -14.98
C LEU A 258 -9.21 -3.77 -13.69
N PRO A 259 -8.64 -4.12 -12.53
CA PRO A 259 -9.32 -3.94 -11.26
C PRO A 259 -9.34 -2.46 -10.83
N VAL A 260 -10.23 -2.19 -9.87
CA VAL A 260 -10.28 -0.92 -9.14
C VAL A 260 -9.88 -1.18 -7.69
N ALA A 261 -8.79 -0.57 -7.25
CA ALA A 261 -8.34 -0.63 -5.87
C ALA A 261 -9.00 0.49 -5.06
N LEU A 262 -9.76 0.13 -4.04
CA LEU A 262 -10.41 1.05 -3.12
C LEU A 262 -9.78 0.94 -1.74
N MET A 263 -9.21 2.05 -1.30
CA MET A 263 -8.56 2.20 -0.01
C MET A 263 -9.51 2.95 0.93
N LEU A 264 -9.84 2.35 2.08
CA LEU A 264 -10.98 2.76 2.88
C LEU A 264 -10.58 3.29 4.25
N GLY A 265 -11.33 4.28 4.73
CA GLY A 265 -11.33 4.69 6.13
C GLY A 265 -10.34 5.78 6.49
N VAL A 266 -9.63 6.41 5.55
CA VAL A 266 -8.79 7.57 5.86
C VAL A 266 -9.64 8.82 6.08
N THR A 267 -9.34 9.55 7.16
CA THR A 267 -9.88 10.88 7.42
C THR A 267 -8.75 11.90 7.36
N ARG A 268 -8.76 12.73 6.33
CA ARG A 268 -7.70 13.70 6.07
C ARG A 268 -7.80 14.95 6.95
N ASN A 269 -6.65 15.51 7.30
CA ASN A 269 -6.51 16.79 7.97
C ASN A 269 -7.29 16.93 9.31
N VAL A 270 -7.42 15.84 10.07
CA VAL A 270 -8.06 15.90 11.41
C VAL A 270 -7.29 16.84 12.33
N HIS A 271 -5.96 16.86 12.21
CA HIS A 271 -5.09 17.83 12.85
C HIS A 271 -4.27 18.58 11.79
N ALA A 272 -4.86 19.56 11.11
CA ALA A 272 -4.28 20.24 9.95
C ALA A 272 -2.85 20.81 10.19
N ALA A 273 -2.52 21.25 11.41
CA ALA A 273 -1.20 21.74 11.73
C ALA A 273 -0.10 20.66 11.68
N MET A 274 -0.48 19.38 11.75
CA MET A 274 0.43 18.23 11.62
C MET A 274 0.68 17.83 10.15
N ARG A 275 0.03 18.42 9.17
CA ARG A 275 0.07 18.06 7.74
C ARG A 275 -0.33 16.58 7.56
N ASP A 276 0.41 15.81 6.75
CA ASP A 276 0.15 14.37 6.53
C ASP A 276 0.18 13.54 7.83
N ALA A 277 0.96 13.98 8.82
CA ALA A 277 0.96 13.41 10.17
C ALA A 277 -0.29 13.76 10.99
N GLY A 278 -1.23 14.51 10.44
CA GLY A 278 -2.48 14.91 11.08
C GLY A 278 -3.71 14.18 10.55
N ASP A 279 -3.52 13.16 9.76
CA ASP A 279 -4.59 12.30 9.28
C ASP A 279 -5.03 11.29 10.35
N SER A 280 -6.23 10.76 10.23
CA SER A 280 -6.80 9.78 11.16
C SER A 280 -7.64 8.77 10.40
N LEU A 281 -8.42 7.99 11.12
CA LEU A 281 -9.29 6.96 10.58
C LEU A 281 -10.76 7.18 10.95
N GLY A 282 -11.64 6.62 10.13
CA GLY A 282 -13.09 6.60 10.37
C GLY A 282 -13.73 5.37 9.74
N LYS A 283 -14.72 4.81 10.43
CA LYS A 283 -15.47 3.66 9.91
C LYS A 283 -16.22 4.01 8.64
N VAL A 284 -16.16 3.10 7.66
CA VAL A 284 -16.95 3.19 6.43
C VAL A 284 -18.21 2.32 6.52
N ASP A 285 -19.24 2.69 5.78
CA ASP A 285 -20.44 1.89 5.62
C ASP A 285 -20.21 0.79 4.59
N ILE A 286 -20.04 -0.44 5.04
CA ILE A 286 -19.79 -1.60 4.17
C ILE A 286 -21.01 -1.94 3.31
N HIS A 287 -22.23 -1.54 3.70
CA HIS A 287 -23.42 -1.78 2.87
C HIS A 287 -23.35 -1.06 1.53
N GLN A 288 -22.70 0.10 1.45
CA GLN A 288 -22.45 0.80 0.19
C GLN A 288 -21.56 -0.02 -0.74
N LEU A 289 -20.57 -0.73 -0.17
CA LEU A 289 -19.68 -1.62 -0.91
C LEU A 289 -20.40 -2.89 -1.37
N HIS A 290 -21.28 -3.47 -0.54
CA HIS A 290 -22.11 -4.62 -0.96
C HIS A 290 -22.90 -4.29 -2.21
N ARG A 291 -23.50 -3.10 -2.25
CA ARG A 291 -24.22 -2.62 -3.44
C ARG A 291 -23.27 -2.45 -4.62
N LEU A 292 -22.15 -1.78 -4.43
CA LEU A 292 -21.14 -1.57 -5.47
C LEU A 292 -20.71 -2.89 -6.09
N PHE A 293 -20.38 -3.90 -5.27
CA PHE A 293 -19.91 -5.19 -5.75
C PHE A 293 -21.01 -6.02 -6.44
N SER A 294 -22.25 -5.93 -5.97
CA SER A 294 -23.38 -6.66 -6.55
C SER A 294 -23.94 -6.04 -7.82
N GLU A 295 -23.92 -4.71 -7.92
CA GLU A 295 -24.38 -3.97 -9.11
C GLU A 295 -23.32 -3.97 -10.23
N HIS A 296 -22.02 -4.18 -9.88
CA HIS A 296 -20.90 -4.18 -10.83
C HIS A 296 -20.10 -5.48 -10.78
N ARG A 297 -20.78 -6.63 -10.95
CA ARG A 297 -20.19 -7.98 -10.87
C ARG A 297 -19.08 -8.23 -11.88
N GLU A 298 -19.13 -7.57 -13.02
CA GLU A 298 -18.13 -7.65 -14.08
C GLU A 298 -16.83 -6.86 -13.77
N ASN A 299 -16.83 -6.03 -12.71
CA ASN A 299 -15.63 -5.31 -12.26
C ASN A 299 -14.91 -6.13 -11.18
N LEU A 300 -13.59 -6.08 -11.19
CA LEU A 300 -12.74 -6.62 -10.13
C LEU A 300 -12.38 -5.51 -9.14
N PHE A 301 -12.48 -5.81 -7.86
CA PHE A 301 -12.21 -4.87 -6.79
C PHE A 301 -11.07 -5.38 -5.89
N LEU A 302 -10.09 -4.52 -5.66
CA LEU A 302 -9.02 -4.73 -4.69
C LEU A 302 -9.33 -3.85 -3.49
N ILE A 303 -9.51 -4.43 -2.31
CA ILE A 303 -9.99 -3.68 -1.14
C ILE A 303 -8.99 -3.77 0.00
N THR A 304 -8.60 -2.62 0.53
CA THR A 304 -7.88 -2.50 1.79
C THR A 304 -8.53 -1.45 2.68
N THR A 305 -8.34 -1.57 3.98
CA THR A 305 -8.80 -0.56 4.94
C THR A 305 -7.81 -0.40 6.08
N LEU A 306 -7.70 0.80 6.62
CA LEU A 306 -6.93 1.09 7.81
C LEU A 306 -7.77 1.01 9.11
N VAL A 307 -9.04 0.61 9.00
CA VAL A 307 -10.00 0.56 10.10
C VAL A 307 -10.18 -0.88 10.58
N ARG A 308 -9.73 -1.16 11.81
CA ARG A 308 -9.84 -2.50 12.42
C ARG A 308 -11.30 -2.97 12.49
N GLU A 309 -12.21 -2.06 12.83
CA GLU A 309 -13.63 -2.36 13.05
C GLU A 309 -14.36 -2.79 11.77
N ASN A 310 -13.84 -2.45 10.58
CA ASN A 310 -14.39 -2.90 9.30
C ASN A 310 -13.80 -4.24 8.82
N GLN A 311 -12.72 -4.74 9.42
CA GLN A 311 -11.98 -5.90 8.90
C GLN A 311 -12.81 -7.19 8.87
N HIS A 312 -13.57 -7.48 9.92
CA HIS A 312 -14.39 -8.69 9.98
C HIS A 312 -15.50 -8.68 8.92
N GLU A 313 -16.22 -7.57 8.81
CA GLU A 313 -17.30 -7.40 7.85
C GLU A 313 -16.79 -7.47 6.41
N LEU A 314 -15.66 -6.83 6.11
CA LEU A 314 -15.01 -6.93 4.80
C LEU A 314 -14.53 -8.36 4.49
N THR A 315 -14.02 -9.07 5.49
CA THR A 315 -13.61 -10.46 5.30
C THR A 315 -14.80 -11.36 4.99
N ALA A 316 -15.93 -11.18 5.70
CA ALA A 316 -17.17 -11.86 5.41
C ALA A 316 -17.71 -11.52 4.01
N THR A 317 -17.57 -10.24 3.60
CA THR A 317 -17.93 -9.78 2.26
C THR A 317 -17.08 -10.46 1.18
N ALA A 318 -15.76 -10.48 1.32
CA ALA A 318 -14.88 -11.12 0.36
C ALA A 318 -15.09 -12.65 0.23
N ARG A 319 -15.68 -13.27 1.25
CA ARG A 319 -16.05 -14.69 1.21
C ARG A 319 -17.19 -14.99 0.25
N ILE A 320 -18.08 -14.03 0.03
CA ILE A 320 -19.29 -14.21 -0.79
C ILE A 320 -19.25 -13.50 -2.15
N PHE A 321 -18.32 -12.55 -2.33
CA PHE A 321 -18.14 -11.83 -3.59
C PHE A 321 -16.88 -12.29 -4.30
N SER A 322 -17.05 -13.05 -5.41
CA SER A 322 -15.92 -13.58 -6.21
C SER A 322 -15.10 -12.49 -6.90
N ASN A 323 -15.68 -11.31 -7.10
CA ASN A 323 -15.05 -10.15 -7.71
C ASN A 323 -14.31 -9.25 -6.72
N VAL A 324 -14.12 -9.67 -5.46
CA VAL A 324 -13.44 -8.90 -4.41
C VAL A 324 -12.21 -9.63 -3.91
N LEU A 325 -11.06 -8.94 -3.91
CA LEU A 325 -9.80 -9.36 -3.31
C LEU A 325 -9.45 -8.42 -2.15
N LEU A 326 -9.27 -8.97 -0.96
CA LEU A 326 -8.69 -8.21 0.17
C LEU A 326 -7.17 -8.21 0.09
N PHE A 327 -6.55 -7.06 0.37
CA PHE A 327 -5.11 -6.97 0.38
C PHE A 327 -4.55 -6.12 1.53
N GLY A 328 -3.43 -6.59 2.06
CA GLY A 328 -2.54 -5.86 2.95
C GLY A 328 -3.07 -5.54 4.34
N CYS A 329 -2.14 -5.02 5.11
CA CYS A 329 -2.34 -4.41 6.41
C CYS A 329 -1.91 -2.95 6.29
N TRP A 330 -2.86 -2.06 6.02
CA TRP A 330 -2.56 -0.69 5.63
C TRP A 330 -2.38 0.23 6.84
N TRP A 331 -1.37 1.10 6.82
CA TRP A 331 -1.07 2.23 7.71
C TRP A 331 -1.25 1.90 9.21
N PHE A 332 -2.30 2.39 9.89
CA PHE A 332 -2.54 2.16 11.32
C PHE A 332 -2.69 0.69 11.70
N LEU A 333 -2.93 -0.19 10.75
CA LEU A 333 -2.99 -1.63 10.94
C LEU A 333 -1.64 -2.33 10.66
N ASN A 334 -0.62 -1.60 10.21
CA ASN A 334 0.69 -2.15 9.87
C ASN A 334 1.57 -2.33 11.11
N ASN A 335 1.03 -2.93 12.16
CA ASN A 335 1.76 -3.32 13.36
C ASN A 335 1.54 -4.81 13.68
N PRO A 336 2.47 -5.48 14.37
CA PRO A 336 2.42 -6.93 14.55
C PRO A 336 1.14 -7.46 15.19
N VAL A 337 0.50 -6.70 16.07
CA VAL A 337 -0.72 -7.12 16.77
C VAL A 337 -1.88 -7.22 15.79
N PHE A 338 -2.12 -6.16 15.03
CA PHE A 338 -3.20 -6.14 14.04
C PHE A 338 -2.88 -6.98 12.80
N MET A 339 -1.62 -7.00 12.35
CA MET A 339 -1.20 -7.90 11.28
C MET A 339 -1.53 -9.37 11.62
N GLU A 340 -1.21 -9.80 12.85
CA GLU A 340 -1.49 -11.16 13.29
C GLU A 340 -2.99 -11.43 13.39
N GLU A 341 -3.75 -10.54 14.02
CA GLU A 341 -5.21 -10.64 14.13
C GLU A 341 -5.88 -10.76 12.76
N MET A 342 -5.53 -9.85 11.85
CA MET A 342 -6.13 -9.83 10.51
C MET A 342 -5.71 -11.01 9.65
N THR A 343 -4.44 -11.41 9.70
CA THR A 343 -3.96 -12.55 8.92
C THR A 343 -4.63 -13.84 9.39
N ARG A 344 -4.77 -14.05 10.72
CA ARG A 344 -5.52 -15.19 11.28
C ARG A 344 -6.96 -15.19 10.81
N MET A 345 -7.69 -14.10 11.03
CA MET A 345 -9.10 -13.99 10.67
C MET A 345 -9.33 -14.22 9.17
N ARG A 346 -8.53 -13.59 8.31
CA ARG A 346 -8.65 -13.75 6.85
C ARG A 346 -8.29 -15.17 6.42
N TYR A 347 -7.25 -15.78 7.00
CA TYR A 347 -6.85 -17.14 6.68
C TYR A 347 -7.92 -18.17 7.07
N GLU A 348 -8.53 -18.02 8.25
CA GLU A 348 -9.68 -18.84 8.71
C GLU A 348 -10.88 -18.76 7.75
N MET A 349 -11.18 -17.57 7.25
CA MET A 349 -12.41 -17.36 6.48
C MET A 349 -12.23 -17.55 4.97
N LEU A 350 -11.04 -17.29 4.44
CA LEU A 350 -10.75 -17.22 3.00
C LEU A 350 -9.70 -18.24 2.54
N GLY A 351 -9.02 -18.96 3.46
CA GLY A 351 -7.79 -19.68 3.14
C GLY A 351 -6.71 -18.71 2.66
N ALA A 352 -5.90 -19.10 1.69
CA ALA A 352 -4.89 -18.22 1.08
C ALA A 352 -5.43 -17.32 -0.06
N LYS A 353 -6.75 -17.08 -0.13
CA LYS A 353 -7.38 -16.30 -1.21
C LYS A 353 -7.43 -14.80 -0.91
N PHE A 354 -6.32 -14.24 -0.43
CA PHE A 354 -6.09 -12.80 -0.22
C PHE A 354 -4.61 -12.52 -0.28
N VAL A 355 -4.22 -11.25 -0.43
CA VAL A 355 -2.83 -10.82 -0.28
C VAL A 355 -2.64 -10.29 1.14
N ALA A 356 -1.77 -10.92 1.92
CA ALA A 356 -1.73 -10.67 3.35
C ALA A 356 -1.04 -9.37 3.73
N GLN A 357 -0.11 -8.88 2.89
CA GLN A 357 0.64 -7.65 3.13
C GLN A 357 0.86 -6.85 1.85
N HIS A 358 0.91 -5.54 1.99
CA HIS A 358 1.57 -4.59 1.10
C HIS A 358 2.38 -3.60 1.97
N SER A 359 3.45 -3.06 1.42
CA SER A 359 4.30 -2.20 2.24
C SER A 359 3.78 -0.77 2.38
N ASP A 360 3.05 -0.26 1.41
CA ASP A 360 2.70 1.17 1.34
C ASP A 360 3.96 2.05 1.49
N ALA A 361 5.07 1.56 0.93
CA ALA A 361 6.38 2.14 1.16
C ALA A 361 6.63 3.34 0.25
N ASN A 362 7.10 4.45 0.84
CA ASN A 362 7.60 5.62 0.12
C ASN A 362 9.12 5.57 -0.11
N MET A 363 9.80 4.65 0.56
CA MET A 363 11.26 4.48 0.50
C MET A 363 11.60 3.00 0.55
N LEU A 364 12.70 2.60 -0.11
CA LEU A 364 13.16 1.21 -0.12
C LEU A 364 13.35 0.64 1.28
N GLY A 365 13.84 1.44 2.22
CA GLY A 365 13.99 1.01 3.61
C GLY A 365 12.67 0.65 4.29
N HIS A 366 11.59 1.35 4.00
CA HIS A 366 10.25 1.01 4.51
C HIS A 366 9.76 -0.32 3.94
N LEU A 367 9.97 -0.57 2.64
CA LEU A 367 9.67 -1.85 2.00
C LEU A 367 10.34 -3.00 2.74
N VAL A 368 11.68 -2.90 2.92
CA VAL A 368 12.49 -3.90 3.64
C VAL A 368 11.97 -4.14 5.06
N GLY A 369 11.81 -3.09 5.84
CA GLY A 369 11.43 -3.20 7.25
C GLY A 369 10.02 -3.76 7.46
N LYS A 370 9.06 -3.36 6.62
CA LYS A 370 7.67 -3.80 6.70
C LYS A 370 7.52 -5.27 6.30
N TRP A 371 8.17 -5.70 5.21
CA TRP A 371 8.14 -7.10 4.80
C TRP A 371 8.90 -8.02 5.75
N ALA A 372 10.06 -7.63 6.25
CA ALA A 372 10.80 -8.41 7.25
C ALA A 372 9.96 -8.67 8.52
N ARG A 373 9.20 -7.67 8.95
CA ARG A 373 8.28 -7.83 10.08
C ARG A 373 7.10 -8.71 9.74
N PHE A 374 6.48 -8.49 8.58
CA PHE A 374 5.34 -9.29 8.17
C PHE A 374 5.71 -10.77 8.04
N LYS A 375 6.86 -11.10 7.46
CA LYS A 375 7.37 -12.49 7.39
C LYS A 375 7.38 -13.14 8.77
N SER A 376 7.87 -12.44 9.80
CA SER A 376 7.86 -12.96 11.18
C SER A 376 6.45 -13.16 11.76
N VAL A 377 5.48 -12.34 11.36
CA VAL A 377 4.06 -12.53 11.75
C VAL A 377 3.48 -13.73 11.02
N LEU A 378 3.68 -13.82 9.71
CA LEU A 378 3.17 -14.92 8.88
C LEU A 378 3.68 -16.27 9.36
N GLU A 379 4.97 -16.37 9.67
CA GLU A 379 5.57 -17.59 10.24
C GLU A 379 4.84 -18.03 11.52
N ARG A 380 4.59 -17.12 12.46
CA ARG A 380 3.87 -17.45 13.71
C ARG A 380 2.43 -17.90 13.46
N VAL A 381 1.73 -17.22 12.55
CA VAL A 381 0.34 -17.56 12.21
C VAL A 381 0.28 -18.96 11.61
N LEU A 382 1.06 -19.23 10.58
CA LEU A 382 1.05 -20.52 9.89
C LEU A 382 1.57 -21.66 10.78
N ALA A 383 2.58 -21.40 11.62
CA ALA A 383 3.08 -22.41 12.57
C ALA A 383 1.99 -22.86 13.53
N ALA A 384 1.12 -21.97 13.99
CA ALA A 384 0.01 -22.33 14.88
C ALA A 384 -1.02 -23.23 14.17
N TYR A 385 -1.42 -22.90 12.94
CA TYR A 385 -2.37 -23.72 12.16
C TYR A 385 -1.80 -25.08 11.78
N TYR A 386 -0.54 -25.13 11.37
CA TYR A 386 0.08 -26.41 11.01
C TYR A 386 0.31 -27.30 12.23
N ALA A 387 0.62 -26.73 13.42
CA ALA A 387 0.68 -27.49 14.66
C ALA A 387 -0.69 -28.10 15.01
N GLU A 388 -1.77 -27.35 14.83
CA GLU A 388 -3.14 -27.86 15.04
C GLU A 388 -3.46 -29.00 14.09
N LEU A 389 -3.23 -28.84 12.78
CA LEU A 389 -3.45 -29.89 11.77
C LEU A 389 -2.65 -31.17 12.10
N LEU A 390 -1.39 -31.03 12.50
CA LEU A 390 -0.56 -32.16 12.91
C LEU A 390 -1.12 -32.84 14.16
N SER A 391 -1.67 -32.11 15.13
CA SER A 391 -2.30 -32.65 16.32
C SER A 391 -3.55 -33.46 16.00
N LEU A 392 -4.26 -33.14 14.94
CA LEU A 392 -5.39 -33.87 14.41
C LEU A 392 -4.97 -35.09 13.56
N GLY A 393 -3.68 -35.31 13.36
CA GLY A 393 -3.15 -36.39 12.52
C GLY A 393 -3.11 -36.07 11.02
N TYR A 394 -3.38 -34.81 10.63
CA TYR A 394 -3.26 -34.39 9.25
C TYR A 394 -1.82 -33.94 8.96
N HIS A 395 -1.25 -34.41 7.87
CA HIS A 395 0.12 -34.09 7.45
C HIS A 395 0.07 -33.20 6.20
N PRO A 396 0.28 -31.88 6.35
CA PRO A 396 0.29 -30.97 5.21
C PRO A 396 1.34 -31.33 4.18
N ASP A 397 1.00 -31.13 2.91
CA ASP A 397 1.93 -31.29 1.78
C ASP A 397 2.75 -30.01 1.60
N ASP A 398 4.07 -30.14 1.49
CA ASP A 398 4.98 -29.01 1.45
C ASP A 398 4.86 -28.17 0.18
N GLU A 399 4.48 -28.75 -0.95
CA GLU A 399 4.28 -28.01 -2.20
C GLU A 399 3.07 -27.09 -2.07
N ARG A 400 1.96 -27.60 -1.54
CA ARG A 400 0.74 -26.79 -1.29
C ARG A 400 0.99 -25.67 -0.27
N MET A 401 1.74 -25.97 0.79
CA MET A 401 2.11 -24.95 1.78
C MET A 401 2.96 -23.83 1.15
N ARG A 402 3.91 -24.16 0.27
CA ARG A 402 4.70 -23.16 -0.48
C ARG A 402 3.81 -22.30 -1.37
N GLU A 403 2.88 -22.93 -2.07
CA GLU A 403 1.94 -22.23 -2.93
C GLU A 403 1.08 -21.24 -2.12
N GLU A 404 0.54 -21.64 -0.96
CA GLU A 404 -0.24 -20.77 -0.09
C GLU A 404 0.61 -19.60 0.46
N ILE A 405 1.86 -19.85 0.88
CA ILE A 405 2.76 -18.80 1.34
C ILE A 405 3.04 -17.80 0.22
N ALA A 406 3.29 -18.28 -1.00
CA ALA A 406 3.50 -17.44 -2.16
C ALA A 406 2.25 -16.60 -2.49
N ASP A 407 1.06 -17.19 -2.39
CA ASP A 407 -0.20 -16.50 -2.58
C ASP A 407 -0.37 -15.35 -1.58
N LEU A 408 -0.10 -15.60 -0.30
CA LEU A 408 -0.15 -14.59 0.76
C LEU A 408 0.87 -13.47 0.60
N CYS A 409 2.00 -13.75 -0.06
CA CYS A 409 3.07 -12.78 -0.35
C CYS A 409 2.89 -12.04 -1.69
N GLY A 410 1.70 -12.04 -2.26
CA GLY A 410 1.36 -11.29 -3.46
C GLY A 410 0.96 -12.16 -4.67
N GLY A 411 1.30 -13.45 -4.67
CA GLY A 411 1.00 -14.36 -5.78
C GLY A 411 -0.49 -14.48 -6.09
N TYR A 412 -1.33 -14.41 -5.06
CA TYR A 412 -2.79 -14.52 -5.26
C TYR A 412 -3.38 -13.36 -6.09
N TYR A 413 -2.75 -12.20 -6.11
CA TYR A 413 -3.13 -11.10 -7.00
C TYR A 413 -3.18 -11.53 -8.46
N HIS A 414 -2.15 -12.21 -8.95
CA HIS A 414 -2.11 -12.70 -10.33
C HIS A 414 -3.15 -13.79 -10.60
N LYS A 415 -3.37 -14.69 -9.64
CA LYS A 415 -4.41 -15.71 -9.72
C LYS A 415 -5.82 -15.09 -9.75
N PHE A 416 -6.02 -14.01 -8.99
CA PHE A 416 -7.30 -13.30 -8.97
C PHE A 416 -7.59 -12.63 -10.32
N LEU A 417 -6.59 -12.00 -10.95
CA LEU A 417 -6.75 -11.38 -12.27
C LEU A 417 -6.98 -12.40 -13.40
N ALA A 418 -6.41 -13.59 -13.28
CA ALA A 418 -6.53 -14.65 -14.29
C ALA A 418 -7.91 -15.36 -14.27
N ARG A 419 -8.79 -15.04 -13.32
CA ARG A 419 -10.12 -15.65 -13.24
C ARG A 419 -10.98 -15.31 -14.45
N PRO A 420 -11.81 -16.25 -14.93
CA PRO A 420 -12.82 -15.91 -15.90
C PRO A 420 -13.78 -14.88 -15.27
N TYR A 421 -14.09 -13.83 -16.02
CA TYR A 421 -15.18 -12.93 -15.68
C TYR A 421 -16.49 -13.72 -15.71
N GLU A 422 -17.15 -13.82 -14.57
CA GLU A 422 -18.54 -14.28 -14.54
C GLU A 422 -19.44 -13.09 -14.91
N PRO A 423 -20.23 -13.22 -15.99
CA PRO A 423 -21.16 -12.17 -16.42
C PRO A 423 -22.32 -11.99 -15.43
#